data_25aadb5e31aa16b6a1541cedc712df58
#
_entry.id   25aadb5e31aa16b6a1541cedc712df58
#
_cell.length_a   1.000
_cell.length_b   1.000
_cell.length_c   1.000
_cell.angle_alpha   90.00
_cell.angle_beta   90.00
_cell.angle_gamma   90.00
#
_symmetry.space_group_name_H-M   'P 1'
#
loop_
_entity.id
_entity.type
_entity.pdbx_description
1 polymer ?
#
loop_
_entity_poly.entity_id
_entity_poly.type
_entity_poly.pdbx_seq_one_letter_code
_entity_poly.pdbx_strand_id
1 'polypeptide(L)'
;EVYDANDLGARPLIMDAKPMEITGFYWAADDKIIFSARLKVRDKIDGFNQGVYKYAGGVLTLDKDPKKSQWTKISEIGSVKSTLPTKPNKVLISVYEKGSRYPSYYEYDVDRNIRKLITRESPKVYLFSFDGEGNPQFGEGYDAQTDEFLTYYRKKGSKDWQLINRQHRGNFESWTPVGVDPLSPTDLLVIAHNGNNTTGLWSFNPDTLKYNELIYRRAGGDVSYRSHTNRYTNPDEITAVSYRVGRETKHEWFDGEEKAIY
;
A
#
# COMPACT_ATOMS: atom_id res chain seq x y z
N GLU A 1 -12.16 13.01 15.37
CA GLU A 1 -11.95 13.07 16.82
C GLU A 1 -10.80 12.16 17.20
N VAL A 2 -9.91 12.61 18.11
CA VAL A 2 -8.80 11.81 18.65
C VAL A 2 -8.97 11.72 20.15
N TYR A 3 -9.00 10.50 20.67
CA TYR A 3 -9.16 10.19 22.10
C TYR A 3 -7.85 9.72 22.70
N ASP A 4 -7.61 10.02 23.96
CA ASP A 4 -6.57 9.37 24.73
C ASP A 4 -7.03 7.95 25.09
N ALA A 5 -6.28 6.94 24.66
CA ALA A 5 -6.64 5.53 24.93
C ALA A 5 -6.55 5.17 26.42
N ASN A 6 -5.79 5.94 27.21
CA ASN A 6 -5.65 5.74 28.66
C ASN A 6 -6.70 6.50 29.47
N ASP A 7 -7.41 7.48 28.87
CA ASP A 7 -8.48 8.23 29.50
C ASP A 7 -9.59 8.54 28.48
N LEU A 8 -10.43 7.56 28.21
CA LEU A 8 -11.57 7.71 27.30
C LEU A 8 -12.64 8.70 27.81
N GLY A 9 -12.59 9.09 29.10
CA GLY A 9 -13.45 10.11 29.69
C GLY A 9 -12.96 11.56 29.43
N ALA A 10 -11.70 11.72 29.02
CA ALA A 10 -11.15 13.02 28.66
C ALA A 10 -11.82 13.59 27.40
N ARG A 11 -11.84 14.91 27.30
CA ARG A 11 -12.36 15.60 26.11
C ARG A 11 -11.50 15.26 24.89
N PRO A 12 -12.09 14.74 23.80
CA PRO A 12 -11.30 14.43 22.61
C PRO A 12 -10.80 15.71 21.92
N LEU A 13 -9.69 15.59 21.22
CA LEU A 13 -9.27 16.57 20.25
C LEU A 13 -10.22 16.51 19.04
N ILE A 14 -10.87 17.60 18.72
CA ILE A 14 -11.75 17.70 17.57
C ILE A 14 -11.06 18.59 16.53
N MET A 15 -10.84 18.03 15.34
CA MET A 15 -10.39 18.78 14.18
C MET A 15 -11.57 19.00 13.24
N ASP A 16 -11.98 20.28 13.09
CA ASP A 16 -12.94 20.66 12.05
C ASP A 16 -12.18 21.03 10.77
N ALA A 17 -12.32 20.22 9.75
CA ALA A 17 -11.66 20.41 8.46
C ALA A 17 -12.48 21.28 7.49
N LYS A 18 -13.67 21.75 7.86
CA LYS A 18 -14.53 22.53 6.96
C LYS A 18 -13.79 23.73 6.33
N PRO A 19 -14.00 24.03 5.07
CA PRO A 19 -14.93 23.41 4.11
C PRO A 19 -14.39 22.16 3.41
N MET A 20 -13.28 21.58 3.88
CA MET A 20 -12.68 20.37 3.33
C MET A 20 -13.31 19.12 3.96
N GLU A 21 -13.26 18.02 3.24
CA GLU A 21 -13.63 16.68 3.68
C GLU A 21 -12.36 15.87 3.93
N ILE A 22 -12.18 15.33 5.14
CA ILE A 22 -11.08 14.40 5.44
C ILE A 22 -11.36 13.09 4.72
N THR A 23 -10.42 12.64 3.88
CA THR A 23 -10.54 11.42 3.07
C THR A 23 -9.76 10.24 3.64
N GLY A 24 -8.84 10.49 4.55
CA GLY A 24 -8.07 9.46 5.24
C GLY A 24 -7.14 10.05 6.28
N PHE A 25 -6.77 9.23 7.24
CA PHE A 25 -5.78 9.57 8.25
C PHE A 25 -4.99 8.33 8.68
N TYR A 26 -3.75 8.54 9.13
CA TYR A 26 -2.84 7.50 9.58
C TYR A 26 -1.97 8.03 10.71
N TRP A 27 -1.66 7.19 11.69
CA TRP A 27 -0.64 7.48 12.68
C TRP A 27 0.75 7.42 12.02
N ALA A 28 1.47 8.53 12.08
CA ALA A 28 2.84 8.63 11.58
C ALA A 28 3.88 8.50 12.71
N ALA A 29 3.46 8.78 13.95
CA ALA A 29 4.20 8.60 15.20
C ALA A 29 3.20 8.61 16.36
N ASP A 30 3.67 8.40 17.59
CA ASP A 30 2.81 8.35 18.78
C ASP A 30 2.04 9.66 19.02
N ASP A 31 2.61 10.78 18.59
CA ASP A 31 2.04 12.12 18.74
C ASP A 31 1.66 12.78 17.40
N LYS A 32 1.70 12.03 16.27
CA LYS A 32 1.49 12.63 14.95
C LYS A 32 0.54 11.83 14.08
N ILE A 33 -0.45 12.54 13.56
CA ILE A 33 -1.40 12.00 12.59
C ILE A 33 -1.18 12.72 11.26
N ILE A 34 -0.90 11.97 10.20
CA ILE A 34 -0.95 12.46 8.83
C ILE A 34 -2.35 12.26 8.27
N PHE A 35 -2.92 13.27 7.64
CA PHE A 35 -4.23 13.18 7.04
C PHE A 35 -4.26 13.72 5.61
N SER A 36 -5.19 13.22 4.82
CA SER A 36 -5.53 13.73 3.51
C SER A 36 -6.96 14.28 3.52
N ALA A 37 -7.19 15.34 2.77
CA ALA A 37 -8.47 15.98 2.66
C ALA A 37 -8.72 16.45 1.23
N ARG A 38 -9.98 16.63 0.87
CA ARG A 38 -10.38 17.19 -0.42
C ARG A 38 -11.37 18.34 -0.25
N LEU A 39 -11.29 19.30 -1.15
CA LEU A 39 -12.24 20.39 -1.27
C LEU A 39 -12.91 20.32 -2.64
N LYS A 40 -14.22 20.25 -2.65
CA LYS A 40 -14.99 20.39 -3.89
C LYS A 40 -14.96 21.84 -4.34
N VAL A 41 -14.27 22.11 -5.43
CA VAL A 41 -14.10 23.50 -5.94
C VAL A 41 -15.08 23.83 -7.05
N ARG A 42 -15.71 22.84 -7.65
CA ARG A 42 -16.76 23.03 -8.65
C ARG A 42 -17.72 21.84 -8.64
N ASP A 43 -19.00 22.13 -8.76
CA ASP A 43 -20.04 21.14 -9.00
C ASP A 43 -19.94 20.57 -10.42
N LYS A 44 -20.88 19.80 -10.82
CA LYS A 44 -21.01 19.21 -12.14
C LYS A 44 -20.72 20.20 -13.27
N ILE A 45 -19.97 19.72 -14.29
CA ILE A 45 -20.01 20.32 -15.63
C ILE A 45 -21.06 19.53 -16.40
N ASP A 46 -21.93 20.21 -17.15
CA ASP A 46 -22.91 19.56 -18.03
C ASP A 46 -22.21 18.53 -18.93
N GLY A 47 -22.74 17.31 -18.93
CA GLY A 47 -22.15 16.16 -19.62
C GLY A 47 -21.14 15.35 -18.82
N PHE A 48 -20.65 15.82 -17.66
CA PHE A 48 -19.74 15.09 -16.77
C PHE A 48 -20.31 14.98 -15.38
N ASN A 49 -20.46 13.76 -14.87
CA ASN A 49 -21.05 13.50 -13.55
C ASN A 49 -20.10 13.71 -12.36
N GLN A 50 -18.90 14.26 -12.57
CA GLN A 50 -17.90 14.40 -11.53
C GLN A 50 -17.63 15.87 -11.20
N GLY A 51 -17.64 16.18 -9.92
CA GLY A 51 -17.16 17.46 -9.41
C GLY A 51 -15.63 17.59 -9.55
N VAL A 52 -15.13 18.82 -9.56
CA VAL A 52 -13.69 19.09 -9.51
C VAL A 52 -13.27 19.26 -8.06
N TYR A 53 -12.24 18.51 -7.65
CA TYR A 53 -11.71 18.53 -6.29
C TYR A 53 -10.27 19.02 -6.28
N LYS A 54 -9.95 19.79 -5.25
CA LYS A 54 -8.57 20.05 -4.82
C LYS A 54 -8.25 19.15 -3.63
N TYR A 55 -7.07 18.55 -3.65
CA TYR A 55 -6.58 17.72 -2.57
C TYR A 55 -5.56 18.49 -1.73
N ALA A 56 -5.57 18.24 -0.45
CA ALA A 56 -4.59 18.76 0.49
C ALA A 56 -4.29 17.69 1.54
N GLY A 57 -3.20 17.85 2.22
CA GLY A 57 -2.84 17.01 3.36
C GLY A 57 -2.19 17.85 4.45
N GLY A 58 -2.05 17.25 5.60
CA GLY A 58 -1.40 17.87 6.73
C GLY A 58 -0.92 16.86 7.75
N VAL A 59 -0.05 17.31 8.63
CA VAL A 59 0.36 16.60 9.84
C VAL A 59 -0.26 17.34 11.02
N LEU A 60 -1.02 16.63 11.84
CA LEU A 60 -1.49 17.09 13.14
C LEU A 60 -0.52 16.57 14.18
N THR A 61 0.19 17.47 14.85
CA THR A 61 1.01 17.15 16.02
C THR A 61 0.16 17.33 17.26
N LEU A 62 0.02 16.26 18.03
CA LEU A 62 -0.77 16.21 19.24
C LEU A 62 0.03 16.78 20.42
N ASP A 63 -0.64 17.50 21.30
CA ASP A 63 -0.14 17.92 22.60
C ASP A 63 -1.06 17.38 23.69
N LYS A 64 -0.54 17.18 24.92
CA LYS A 64 -1.34 16.80 26.09
C LYS A 64 -2.46 17.80 26.37
N ASP A 65 -2.24 19.08 26.09
CA ASP A 65 -3.28 20.10 26.04
C ASP A 65 -3.81 20.19 24.61
N PRO A 66 -5.04 19.73 24.31
CA PRO A 66 -5.60 19.77 22.96
C PRO A 66 -5.54 21.13 22.27
N LYS A 67 -5.53 22.23 23.04
CA LYS A 67 -5.45 23.60 22.51
C LYS A 67 -4.07 23.96 21.95
N LYS A 68 -3.04 23.20 22.32
CA LYS A 68 -1.67 23.38 21.85
C LYS A 68 -1.34 22.49 20.67
N SER A 69 -2.19 21.53 20.34
CA SER A 69 -2.04 20.72 19.14
C SER A 69 -1.99 21.59 17.90
N GLN A 70 -1.04 21.30 17.03
CA GLN A 70 -0.77 22.11 15.84
C GLN A 70 -0.88 21.24 14.59
N TRP A 71 -1.28 21.86 13.50
CA TRP A 71 -1.26 21.19 12.21
C TRP A 71 -0.38 21.94 11.21
N THR A 72 0.36 21.19 10.43
CA THR A 72 1.22 21.70 9.36
C THR A 72 0.70 21.19 8.02
N LYS A 73 0.50 22.09 7.07
CA LYS A 73 0.02 21.76 5.74
C LYS A 73 1.13 21.06 4.94
N ILE A 74 0.78 19.96 4.30
CA ILE A 74 1.60 19.34 3.26
C ILE A 74 1.01 19.75 1.91
N SER A 75 1.83 20.38 1.05
CA SER A 75 1.44 20.65 -0.33
C SER A 75 1.59 19.38 -1.16
N GLU A 76 0.62 19.13 -2.05
CA GLU A 76 0.73 18.08 -3.08
C GLU A 76 0.91 16.65 -2.55
N ILE A 77 0.08 16.25 -1.57
CA ILE A 77 -0.02 14.84 -1.18
C ILE A 77 -1.10 14.14 -2.04
N GLY A 78 -0.75 13.00 -2.62
CA GLY A 78 -1.73 12.11 -3.26
C GLY A 78 -2.33 11.13 -2.27
N SER A 79 -1.53 10.20 -1.76
CA SER A 79 -1.96 9.26 -0.71
C SER A 79 -0.77 8.79 0.13
N VAL A 80 -1.06 8.42 1.37
CA VAL A 80 -0.10 7.68 2.22
C VAL A 80 -0.10 6.23 1.76
N LYS A 81 1.09 5.70 1.49
CA LYS A 81 1.32 4.31 1.06
C LYS A 81 1.76 3.42 2.20
N SER A 82 2.59 3.95 3.09
CA SER A 82 3.06 3.26 4.29
C SER A 82 3.39 4.28 5.38
N THR A 83 3.19 3.90 6.62
CA THR A 83 3.62 4.66 7.80
C THR A 83 5.07 4.38 8.20
N LEU A 84 5.74 3.50 7.47
CA LEU A 84 7.15 3.12 7.68
C LEU A 84 7.46 2.83 9.15
N PRO A 85 6.90 1.77 9.75
CA PRO A 85 6.96 1.53 11.20
C PRO A 85 8.38 1.40 11.76
N THR A 86 9.34 1.03 10.92
CA THR A 86 10.76 0.94 11.28
C THR A 86 11.51 2.27 11.19
N LYS A 87 10.85 3.34 10.73
CA LYS A 87 11.44 4.67 10.52
C LYS A 87 10.60 5.73 11.23
N PRO A 88 10.84 6.01 12.51
CA PRO A 88 10.06 7.00 13.25
C PRO A 88 9.95 8.33 12.52
N ASN A 89 8.77 8.95 12.58
CA ASN A 89 8.46 10.24 11.95
C ASN A 89 8.62 10.28 10.42
N LYS A 90 8.61 9.11 9.76
CA LYS A 90 8.67 8.99 8.31
C LYS A 90 7.43 8.29 7.79
N VAL A 91 6.96 8.73 6.64
CA VAL A 91 5.89 8.07 5.89
C VAL A 91 6.23 8.01 4.42
N LEU A 92 5.76 6.99 3.74
CA LEU A 92 5.83 6.89 2.28
C LEU A 92 4.56 7.49 1.69
N ILE A 93 4.72 8.49 0.85
CA ILE A 93 3.60 9.17 0.17
C ILE A 93 3.74 9.06 -1.33
N SER A 94 2.61 9.06 -2.03
CA SER A 94 2.56 9.25 -3.47
C SER A 94 2.13 10.68 -3.80
N VAL A 95 2.69 11.24 -4.88
CA VAL A 95 2.39 12.58 -5.36
C VAL A 95 2.24 12.55 -6.87
N TYR A 96 1.13 13.07 -7.39
CA TYR A 96 0.97 13.29 -8.82
C TYR A 96 1.59 14.64 -9.18
N GLU A 97 2.72 14.62 -9.84
CA GLU A 97 3.37 15.82 -10.32
C GLU A 97 2.66 16.36 -11.57
N LYS A 98 2.77 17.67 -11.79
CA LYS A 98 2.13 18.32 -12.92
C LYS A 98 2.61 17.71 -14.24
N GLY A 99 1.69 17.18 -15.02
CA GLY A 99 1.97 16.54 -16.31
C GLY A 99 2.34 15.06 -16.27
N SER A 100 2.51 14.47 -15.07
CA SER A 100 2.75 13.04 -14.92
C SER A 100 1.44 12.25 -14.95
N ARG A 101 1.45 11.12 -15.66
CA ARG A 101 0.33 10.18 -15.70
C ARG A 101 0.30 9.30 -14.45
N TYR A 102 1.46 9.00 -13.89
CA TYR A 102 1.64 8.15 -12.74
C TYR A 102 2.27 8.91 -11.58
N PRO A 103 2.06 8.47 -10.33
CA PRO A 103 2.61 9.16 -9.17
C PRO A 103 4.12 8.94 -9.03
N SER A 104 4.80 9.94 -8.50
CA SER A 104 6.12 9.81 -7.88
C SER A 104 5.95 9.45 -6.41
N TYR A 105 6.92 8.74 -5.83
CA TYR A 105 6.87 8.26 -4.45
C TYR A 105 8.00 8.87 -3.63
N TYR A 106 7.65 9.35 -2.44
CA TYR A 106 8.55 10.09 -1.58
C TYR A 106 8.52 9.54 -0.16
N GLU A 107 9.69 9.42 0.47
CA GLU A 107 9.79 9.40 1.92
C GLU A 107 9.59 10.83 2.42
N TYR A 108 8.59 11.03 3.26
CA TYR A 108 8.25 12.32 3.83
C TYR A 108 8.55 12.31 5.33
N ASP A 109 9.37 13.28 5.76
CA ASP A 109 9.70 13.53 7.15
C ASP A 109 8.64 14.46 7.75
N VAL A 110 7.85 13.95 8.68
CA VAL A 110 6.73 14.70 9.27
C VAL A 110 7.16 15.79 10.24
N ASP A 111 8.38 15.69 10.80
CA ASP A 111 8.92 16.71 11.70
C ASP A 111 9.50 17.90 10.93
N ARG A 112 10.23 17.59 9.87
CA ARG A 112 10.96 18.61 9.11
C ARG A 112 10.16 19.17 7.95
N ASN A 113 9.00 18.56 7.63
CA ASN A 113 8.18 18.91 6.47
C ASN A 113 8.97 18.88 5.15
N ILE A 114 9.81 17.86 4.99
CA ILE A 114 10.63 17.66 3.79
C ILE A 114 10.35 16.30 3.17
N ARG A 115 10.50 16.21 1.86
CA ARG A 115 10.34 14.97 1.11
C ARG A 115 11.61 14.60 0.35
N LYS A 116 11.92 13.30 0.32
CA LYS A 116 13.02 12.71 -0.45
C LYS A 116 12.43 11.78 -1.48
N LEU A 117 12.75 11.99 -2.76
CA LEU A 117 12.29 11.10 -3.84
C LEU A 117 12.86 9.70 -3.63
N ILE A 118 11.98 8.71 -3.63
CA ILE A 118 12.32 7.28 -3.57
C ILE A 118 12.31 6.68 -4.98
N THR A 119 11.21 6.88 -5.71
CA THR A 119 11.10 6.41 -7.10
C THR A 119 10.01 7.17 -7.85
N ARG A 120 10.08 7.12 -9.16
CA ARG A 120 9.08 7.64 -10.09
C ARG A 120 8.97 6.73 -11.31
N GLU A 121 7.96 6.96 -12.12
CA GLU A 121 7.77 6.22 -13.36
C GLU A 121 9.02 6.22 -14.25
N SER A 122 9.22 5.14 -14.94
CA SER A 122 10.20 4.96 -16.00
C SER A 122 9.49 4.41 -17.26
N PRO A 123 10.11 4.39 -18.44
CA PRO A 123 9.48 3.86 -19.65
C PRO A 123 8.97 2.41 -19.55
N LYS A 124 9.49 1.62 -18.60
CA LYS A 124 9.13 0.22 -18.43
C LYS A 124 8.32 -0.06 -17.15
N VAL A 125 8.48 0.77 -16.11
CA VAL A 125 7.88 0.54 -14.79
C VAL A 125 7.22 1.83 -14.33
N TYR A 126 5.93 1.80 -14.06
CA TYR A 126 5.16 3.00 -13.72
C TYR A 126 4.32 2.88 -12.44
N LEU A 127 4.06 1.66 -11.96
CA LEU A 127 3.47 1.42 -10.66
C LEU A 127 4.43 0.63 -9.80
N PHE A 128 4.42 0.90 -8.49
CA PHE A 128 5.37 0.31 -7.56
C PHE A 128 4.67 -0.17 -6.30
N SER A 129 5.13 -1.34 -5.82
CA SER A 129 4.88 -1.82 -4.46
C SER A 129 6.18 -1.77 -3.67
N PHE A 130 6.07 -1.63 -2.36
CA PHE A 130 7.19 -1.33 -1.48
C PHE A 130 7.27 -2.36 -0.36
N ASP A 131 8.49 -2.62 0.10
CA ASP A 131 8.73 -3.34 1.34
C ASP A 131 8.38 -2.49 2.57
N GLY A 132 8.45 -3.08 3.78
CA GLY A 132 8.16 -2.40 5.03
C GLY A 132 9.08 -1.23 5.37
N GLU A 133 10.24 -1.16 4.73
CA GLU A 133 11.18 -0.04 4.85
C GLU A 133 10.92 1.06 3.82
N GLY A 134 9.96 0.88 2.91
CA GLY A 134 9.63 1.82 1.85
C GLY A 134 10.57 1.77 0.64
N ASN A 135 11.34 0.68 0.46
CA ASN A 135 12.10 0.47 -0.75
C ASN A 135 11.20 -0.13 -1.83
N PRO A 136 11.26 0.35 -3.08
CA PRO A 136 10.51 -0.25 -4.17
C PRO A 136 10.96 -1.70 -4.38
N GLN A 137 10.02 -2.64 -4.21
CA GLN A 137 10.28 -4.08 -4.28
C GLN A 137 9.72 -4.69 -5.56
N PHE A 138 8.48 -4.36 -5.90
CA PHE A 138 7.88 -4.78 -7.15
C PHE A 138 7.52 -3.58 -8.01
N GLY A 139 7.56 -3.79 -9.32
CA GLY A 139 7.20 -2.79 -10.30
C GLY A 139 6.32 -3.37 -11.39
N GLU A 140 5.32 -2.63 -11.82
CA GLU A 140 4.42 -3.03 -12.90
C GLU A 140 4.64 -2.16 -14.13
N GLY A 141 4.59 -2.79 -15.29
CA GLY A 141 4.67 -2.17 -16.59
C GLY A 141 3.68 -2.77 -17.58
N TYR A 142 3.63 -2.19 -18.76
CA TYR A 142 2.83 -2.70 -19.86
C TYR A 142 3.57 -2.49 -21.17
N ASP A 143 3.66 -3.57 -21.95
CA ASP A 143 4.22 -3.56 -23.30
C ASP A 143 3.07 -3.53 -24.31
N ALA A 144 2.89 -2.38 -24.96
CA ALA A 144 1.82 -2.19 -25.95
C ALA A 144 2.08 -2.93 -27.28
N GLN A 145 3.32 -3.36 -27.54
CA GLN A 145 3.64 -4.09 -28.77
C GLN A 145 3.23 -5.56 -28.65
N THR A 146 3.40 -6.13 -27.46
CA THR A 146 3.06 -7.54 -27.20
C THR A 146 1.74 -7.71 -26.45
N ASP A 147 1.08 -6.60 -26.06
CA ASP A 147 -0.15 -6.56 -25.23
C ASP A 147 0.03 -7.33 -23.91
N GLU A 148 1.19 -7.13 -23.26
CA GLU A 148 1.55 -7.83 -22.04
C GLU A 148 1.68 -6.90 -20.85
N PHE A 149 1.15 -7.32 -19.70
CA PHE A 149 1.52 -6.80 -18.39
C PHE A 149 2.85 -7.41 -17.97
N LEU A 150 3.73 -6.56 -17.45
CA LEU A 150 5.08 -6.92 -17.04
C LEU A 150 5.21 -6.71 -15.54
N THR A 151 5.73 -7.71 -14.83
CA THR A 151 6.04 -7.58 -13.41
C THR A 151 7.55 -7.69 -13.21
N TYR A 152 8.09 -6.70 -12.52
CA TYR A 152 9.50 -6.60 -12.19
C TYR A 152 9.70 -6.76 -10.68
N TYR A 153 10.79 -7.39 -10.31
CA TYR A 153 11.27 -7.49 -8.95
C TYR A 153 12.59 -6.74 -8.80
N ARG A 154 12.77 -6.10 -7.68
CA ARG A 154 14.04 -5.49 -7.29
C ARG A 154 14.48 -6.04 -5.95
N LYS A 155 15.55 -6.82 -5.98
CA LYS A 155 16.15 -7.40 -4.79
C LYS A 155 16.61 -6.30 -3.83
N LYS A 156 16.41 -6.48 -2.54
CA LYS A 156 16.85 -5.53 -1.50
C LYS A 156 18.33 -5.20 -1.68
N GLY A 157 18.66 -3.91 -1.71
CA GLY A 157 20.02 -3.41 -1.95
C GLY A 157 20.43 -3.30 -3.43
N SER A 158 19.67 -3.86 -4.38
CA SER A 158 19.91 -3.69 -5.81
C SER A 158 19.31 -2.39 -6.35
N LYS A 159 19.89 -1.88 -7.43
CA LYS A 159 19.29 -0.77 -8.22
C LYS A 159 18.57 -1.28 -9.46
N ASP A 160 18.79 -2.54 -9.83
CA ASP A 160 18.32 -3.11 -11.08
C ASP A 160 16.96 -3.80 -10.91
N TRP A 161 16.13 -3.65 -11.93
CA TRP A 161 14.85 -4.31 -12.05
C TRP A 161 14.98 -5.59 -12.87
N GLN A 162 14.63 -6.71 -12.30
CA GLN A 162 14.56 -8.03 -12.97
C GLN A 162 13.10 -8.25 -13.40
N LEU A 163 12.90 -8.58 -14.67
CA LEU A 163 11.60 -9.00 -15.17
C LEU A 163 11.34 -10.45 -14.68
N ILE A 164 10.27 -10.64 -13.90
CA ILE A 164 9.95 -11.92 -13.28
C ILE A 164 8.65 -12.53 -13.80
N ASN A 165 7.78 -11.74 -14.42
CA ASN A 165 6.55 -12.26 -15.03
C ASN A 165 6.13 -11.44 -16.25
N ARG A 166 5.56 -12.12 -17.25
CA ARG A 166 4.85 -11.58 -18.40
C ARG A 166 3.48 -12.22 -18.48
N GLN A 167 2.46 -11.42 -18.64
CA GLN A 167 1.09 -11.89 -18.74
C GLN A 167 0.39 -11.17 -19.90
N HIS A 168 0.05 -11.90 -20.95
CA HIS A 168 -0.76 -11.35 -22.04
C HIS A 168 -2.12 -10.92 -21.49
N ARG A 169 -2.61 -9.76 -21.93
CA ARG A 169 -3.85 -9.13 -21.44
C ARG A 169 -5.08 -10.03 -21.60
N GLY A 170 -5.13 -10.88 -22.62
CA GLY A 170 -6.20 -11.86 -22.84
C GLY A 170 -6.07 -13.15 -22.02
N ASN A 171 -5.00 -13.33 -21.24
CA ASN A 171 -4.82 -14.50 -20.40
C ASN A 171 -5.64 -14.36 -19.11
N PHE A 172 -6.44 -15.37 -18.80
CA PHE A 172 -7.24 -15.42 -17.57
C PHE A 172 -6.45 -15.89 -16.34
N GLU A 173 -5.25 -16.41 -16.52
CA GLU A 173 -4.39 -16.78 -15.39
C GLU A 173 -3.92 -15.54 -14.64
N SER A 174 -4.20 -15.49 -13.34
CA SER A 174 -3.65 -14.43 -12.48
C SER A 174 -2.26 -14.80 -11.99
N TRP A 175 -1.43 -13.78 -11.84
CA TRP A 175 -0.14 -13.84 -11.19
C TRP A 175 0.13 -12.53 -10.46
N THR A 176 0.30 -12.57 -9.14
CA THR A 176 0.48 -11.36 -8.33
C THR A 176 1.56 -11.63 -7.27
N PRO A 177 2.64 -10.84 -7.24
CA PRO A 177 3.63 -10.95 -6.18
C PRO A 177 3.06 -10.42 -4.87
N VAL A 178 3.43 -11.07 -3.79
CA VAL A 178 2.95 -10.75 -2.44
C VAL A 178 4.07 -10.16 -1.59
N GLY A 179 5.24 -10.78 -1.60
CA GLY A 179 6.40 -10.35 -0.82
C GLY A 179 7.56 -11.31 -0.98
N VAL A 180 8.60 -11.13 -0.17
CA VAL A 180 9.67 -12.12 -0.02
C VAL A 180 9.16 -13.23 0.89
N ASP A 181 9.53 -14.47 0.56
CA ASP A 181 9.19 -15.62 1.38
C ASP A 181 9.98 -15.55 2.71
N PRO A 182 9.32 -15.45 3.88
CA PRO A 182 10.01 -15.34 5.16
C PRO A 182 10.83 -16.58 5.52
N LEU A 183 10.47 -17.76 4.94
CA LEU A 183 11.18 -19.01 5.16
C LEU A 183 12.34 -19.21 4.17
N SER A 184 12.32 -18.50 3.04
CA SER A 184 13.36 -18.55 2.01
C SER A 184 13.62 -17.16 1.43
N PRO A 185 14.54 -16.36 2.01
CA PRO A 185 14.75 -14.96 1.63
C PRO A 185 15.21 -14.72 0.17
N THR A 186 15.53 -15.79 -0.54
CA THR A 186 15.84 -15.77 -1.98
C THR A 186 14.62 -15.95 -2.87
N ASP A 187 13.50 -16.38 -2.29
CA ASP A 187 12.28 -16.69 -3.00
C ASP A 187 11.18 -15.63 -2.71
N LEU A 188 10.16 -15.64 -3.51
CA LEU A 188 9.02 -14.75 -3.41
C LEU A 188 7.78 -15.56 -3.08
N LEU A 189 6.85 -14.93 -2.36
CA LEU A 189 5.48 -15.39 -2.27
C LEU A 189 4.68 -14.79 -3.43
N VAL A 190 3.97 -15.64 -4.17
CA VAL A 190 3.12 -15.23 -5.28
C VAL A 190 1.76 -15.90 -5.20
N ILE A 191 0.70 -15.16 -5.53
CA ILE A 191 -0.63 -15.73 -5.75
C ILE A 191 -0.80 -15.94 -7.24
N ALA A 192 -0.99 -17.21 -7.65
CA ALA A 192 -1.07 -17.58 -9.05
C ALA A 192 -1.95 -18.82 -9.28
N HIS A 193 -2.45 -18.95 -10.51
CA HIS A 193 -3.14 -20.17 -10.95
C HIS A 193 -2.14 -21.33 -11.12
N ASN A 194 -1.02 -21.06 -11.78
CA ASN A 194 0.00 -22.08 -12.10
C ASN A 194 -0.61 -23.35 -12.73
N GLY A 195 -1.40 -23.15 -13.81
CA GLY A 195 -2.06 -24.23 -14.54
C GLY A 195 -3.26 -24.88 -13.82
N ASN A 196 -3.78 -24.27 -12.77
CA ASN A 196 -4.93 -24.77 -12.02
C ASN A 196 -6.15 -23.89 -12.22
N ASN A 197 -7.34 -24.41 -11.89
CA ASN A 197 -8.62 -23.68 -12.02
C ASN A 197 -8.82 -22.59 -10.98
N THR A 198 -8.05 -22.59 -9.90
CA THR A 198 -8.09 -21.60 -8.82
C THR A 198 -6.69 -21.16 -8.47
N THR A 199 -6.57 -19.91 -8.01
CA THR A 199 -5.31 -19.37 -7.51
C THR A 199 -4.92 -20.02 -6.18
N GLY A 200 -3.60 -20.11 -5.96
CA GLY A 200 -2.99 -20.53 -4.70
C GLY A 200 -1.84 -19.61 -4.33
N LEU A 201 -1.40 -19.68 -3.08
CA LEU A 201 -0.18 -19.06 -2.59
C LEU A 201 0.98 -20.02 -2.84
N TRP A 202 2.01 -19.53 -3.53
CA TRP A 202 3.16 -20.30 -3.96
C TRP A 202 4.45 -19.64 -3.50
N SER A 203 5.46 -20.44 -3.18
CA SER A 203 6.86 -20.02 -3.20
C SER A 203 7.37 -20.03 -4.64
N PHE A 204 8.07 -18.97 -5.05
CA PHE A 204 8.52 -18.73 -6.41
C PHE A 204 9.95 -18.19 -6.41
N ASN A 205 10.82 -18.84 -7.19
CA ASN A 205 12.20 -18.39 -7.32
C ASN A 205 12.34 -17.37 -8.47
N PRO A 206 12.69 -16.11 -8.17
CA PRO A 206 12.78 -15.06 -9.18
C PRO A 206 13.96 -15.23 -10.15
N ASP A 207 15.02 -15.93 -9.75
CA ASP A 207 16.21 -16.13 -10.59
C ASP A 207 16.00 -17.21 -11.65
N THR A 208 15.27 -18.26 -11.29
CA THR A 208 14.96 -19.37 -12.21
C THR A 208 13.59 -19.25 -12.87
N LEU A 209 12.75 -18.32 -12.40
CA LEU A 209 11.35 -18.12 -12.81
C LEU A 209 10.49 -19.38 -12.63
N LYS A 210 10.73 -20.16 -11.57
CA LYS A 210 10.03 -21.40 -11.27
C LYS A 210 9.29 -21.34 -9.95
N TYR A 211 8.14 -21.99 -9.91
CA TYR A 211 7.46 -22.29 -8.66
C TYR A 211 8.21 -23.40 -7.92
N ASN A 212 8.41 -23.21 -6.63
CA ASN A 212 9.05 -24.20 -5.76
C ASN A 212 8.01 -25.07 -5.06
N GLU A 213 7.09 -24.42 -4.33
CA GLU A 213 6.16 -25.09 -3.42
C GLU A 213 4.79 -24.41 -3.46
N LEU A 214 3.73 -25.20 -3.35
CA LEU A 214 2.38 -24.74 -3.07
C LEU A 214 2.20 -24.63 -1.55
N ILE A 215 2.09 -23.41 -1.03
CA ILE A 215 1.95 -23.16 0.39
C ILE A 215 0.47 -23.30 0.81
N TYR A 216 -0.43 -22.74 0.02
CA TYR A 216 -1.86 -22.81 0.32
C TYR A 216 -2.69 -22.75 -0.95
N ARG A 217 -3.72 -23.58 -1.03
CA ARG A 217 -4.79 -23.53 -2.01
C ARG A 217 -6.08 -24.05 -1.40
N ARG A 218 -7.20 -23.51 -1.86
CA ARG A 218 -8.53 -23.97 -1.50
C ARG A 218 -9.24 -24.57 -2.70
N ALA A 219 -9.90 -25.71 -2.50
CA ALA A 219 -10.80 -26.26 -3.50
C ALA A 219 -12.05 -25.38 -3.68
N GLY A 220 -12.38 -25.04 -4.93
CA GLY A 220 -13.59 -24.33 -5.28
C GLY A 220 -13.61 -22.83 -5.04
N GLY A 221 -12.44 -22.19 -4.82
CA GLY A 221 -12.36 -20.74 -4.68
C GLY A 221 -10.95 -20.19 -4.84
N ASP A 222 -10.87 -18.98 -5.39
CA ASP A 222 -9.59 -18.28 -5.52
C ASP A 222 -9.12 -17.74 -4.17
N VAL A 223 -7.82 -17.91 -3.94
CA VAL A 223 -7.10 -17.18 -2.90
C VAL A 223 -6.86 -15.78 -3.40
N SER A 224 -7.33 -14.79 -2.69
CA SER A 224 -7.09 -13.40 -2.98
C SER A 224 -6.16 -12.78 -1.94
N TYR A 225 -5.30 -11.88 -2.42
CA TYR A 225 -4.41 -11.15 -1.57
C TYR A 225 -5.17 -10.08 -0.77
N ARG A 226 -5.31 -10.28 0.52
CA ARG A 226 -5.23 -9.24 1.52
C ARG A 226 -4.18 -9.72 2.51
N SER A 227 -2.99 -9.15 2.45
CA SER A 227 -2.04 -9.36 3.51
C SER A 227 -2.63 -8.76 4.78
N HIS A 228 -2.98 -9.61 5.71
CA HIS A 228 -2.96 -9.20 7.08
C HIS A 228 -1.49 -9.19 7.48
N THR A 229 -0.91 -8.02 7.44
CA THR A 229 0.42 -7.81 8.00
C THR A 229 0.22 -6.97 9.23
N ASN A 230 0.99 -7.22 10.27
CA ASN A 230 1.07 -6.26 11.35
C ASN A 230 1.83 -5.03 10.85
N ARG A 231 1.07 -4.09 10.23
CA ARG A 231 1.63 -2.88 9.60
C ARG A 231 2.42 -1.98 10.55
N TYR A 232 2.35 -2.23 11.86
CA TYR A 232 3.01 -1.43 12.87
C TYR A 232 4.32 -2.06 13.37
N THR A 233 4.48 -3.37 13.28
CA THR A 233 5.67 -4.08 13.77
C THR A 233 6.41 -4.81 12.67
N ASN A 234 5.71 -5.54 11.81
CA ASN A 234 6.30 -6.32 10.72
C ASN A 234 5.44 -6.30 9.46
N PRO A 235 5.49 -5.20 8.67
CA PRO A 235 4.63 -5.04 7.49
C PRO A 235 4.95 -5.98 6.33
N ASP A 236 6.08 -6.67 6.36
CA ASP A 236 6.50 -7.62 5.32
C ASP A 236 6.05 -9.05 5.62
N GLU A 237 5.60 -9.33 6.84
CA GLU A 237 5.11 -10.65 7.22
C GLU A 237 3.67 -10.86 6.75
N ILE A 238 3.43 -11.97 6.07
CA ILE A 238 2.11 -12.38 5.63
C ILE A 238 1.53 -13.31 6.69
N THR A 239 0.53 -12.85 7.41
CA THR A 239 -0.09 -13.58 8.51
C THR A 239 -1.35 -14.34 8.10
N ALA A 240 -1.96 -13.96 6.99
CA ALA A 240 -3.14 -14.65 6.45
C ALA A 240 -3.30 -14.47 4.93
N VAL A 241 -4.04 -15.38 4.33
CA VAL A 241 -4.62 -15.22 2.98
C VAL A 241 -6.14 -15.13 3.07
N SER A 242 -6.72 -14.36 2.16
CA SER A 242 -8.17 -14.22 2.06
C SER A 242 -8.71 -15.06 0.90
N TYR A 243 -9.94 -15.54 1.05
CA TYR A 243 -10.68 -16.22 -0.01
C TYR A 243 -12.17 -15.90 0.10
N ARG A 244 -12.93 -16.08 -0.97
CA ARG A 244 -14.36 -15.86 -0.99
C ARG A 244 -15.15 -17.18 -0.91
N VAL A 245 -16.20 -17.18 -0.08
CA VAL A 245 -17.22 -18.24 -0.05
C VAL A 245 -18.59 -17.58 -0.23
N GLY A 246 -19.15 -17.68 -1.43
CA GLY A 246 -20.36 -16.94 -1.77
C GLY A 246 -20.13 -15.42 -1.70
N ARG A 247 -20.80 -14.73 -0.77
CA ARG A 247 -20.66 -13.28 -0.54
C ARG A 247 -19.72 -12.93 0.61
N GLU A 248 -19.24 -13.91 1.35
CA GLU A 248 -18.39 -13.71 2.52
C GLU A 248 -16.92 -13.80 2.13
N THR A 249 -16.11 -12.90 2.69
CA THR A 249 -14.65 -13.02 2.68
C THR A 249 -14.23 -13.74 3.96
N LYS A 250 -13.49 -14.80 3.80
CA LYS A 250 -12.90 -15.59 4.89
C LYS A 250 -11.39 -15.52 4.84
N HIS A 251 -10.74 -15.85 5.95
CA HIS A 251 -9.29 -15.79 6.08
C HIS A 251 -8.77 -17.14 6.55
N GLU A 252 -7.64 -17.54 6.00
CA GLU A 252 -6.79 -18.61 6.54
C GLU A 252 -5.58 -17.95 7.18
N TRP A 253 -5.50 -18.06 8.50
CA TRP A 253 -4.45 -17.47 9.31
C TRP A 253 -3.29 -18.43 9.44
N PHE A 254 -2.08 -17.96 9.20
CA PHE A 254 -0.84 -18.71 9.37
C PHE A 254 -0.28 -18.54 10.79
N ASP A 255 -0.63 -17.43 11.47
CA ASP A 255 -0.29 -17.15 12.84
C ASP A 255 -1.47 -17.48 13.78
N GLY A 256 -1.17 -18.29 14.84
CA GLY A 256 -2.15 -18.70 15.83
C GLY A 256 -2.57 -17.59 16.79
N GLU A 257 -1.71 -16.60 17.06
CA GLU A 257 -2.02 -15.47 17.95
C GLU A 257 -2.98 -14.50 17.26
N GLU A 258 -2.72 -14.15 16.01
CA GLU A 258 -3.65 -13.31 15.24
C GLU A 258 -5.01 -13.99 15.01
N LYS A 259 -5.02 -15.30 14.78
CA LYS A 259 -6.26 -16.08 14.68
C LYS A 259 -7.13 -15.98 15.93
N ALA A 260 -6.53 -15.83 17.10
CA ALA A 260 -7.26 -15.73 18.38
C ALA A 260 -7.89 -14.34 18.61
N ILE A 261 -7.44 -13.32 17.87
CA ILE A 261 -7.94 -11.93 17.98
C ILE A 261 -9.14 -11.71 17.05
N TYR A 262 -9.22 -12.44 15.93
CA TYR A 262 -10.24 -12.31 14.89
C TYR A 262 -11.16 -13.52 14.81
#